data_4398fb3fb9c3a27f9476c44fcf9fb382
#
_entry.id   4398fb3fb9c3a27f9476c44fcf9fb382
#
_cell.length_a   1.000
_cell.length_b   1.000
_cell.length_c   1.000
_cell.angle_alpha   90.00
_cell.angle_beta   90.00
_cell.angle_gamma   90.00
#
_symmetry.space_group_name_H-M   'P 1'
#
loop_
_entity.id
_entity.type
_entity.pdbx_description
1 polymer ?
#
loop_
_entity_poly.entity_id
_entity_poly.type
_entity_poly.pdbx_seq_one_letter_code
_entity_poly.pdbx_strand_id
1 'polypeptide(L)'
;MPPGTELPPRNFEPDEDVRAWDSYPEGERRVMARYMEVYAAMVESIDDSVARIRAELEAIGQLDNTIFVFTSDNGASREGRAQGTISYFTYSNPGAMSSAAVGDEEMDALDAIGGPTTWPHYPRGWAMACNTPFRLYKITSYRGGHSVPFVLSWPARTATVGGELRHHYAHIIDLLPTLAEFLDLDIPTERNGLASENPDGVSFAASLHDPDIASERTEQYYECIGHRAFYRDGWAAAAFHEFMTPFSTDRWELFNLAEDINERIDLAEAEPEKLAELVGAWEEAAWRNRVYPLDEGTGLYRLLRPAEHELLTRELRIPPGTPTVERYRASRVIAGGNFTVTVDLHHQPGDQGVLVAHGGQASGYVLYIEDGALHFEVNSGGLPMVFDPMDLLGECHQIVLDVAAPGGRIWNITVSTDGQTGIAATDIPQIYGFIPWEGIDVGVDRRSPVSWQLHQRHGSFPYTGTIHQVTYGGGGGGGGGGGGGGG
;
A
#
# COMPACT_ATOMS: atom_id res chain seq x y z
N MET A 1 -0.20 23.18 17.63
CA MET A 1 1.12 23.86 17.47
C MET A 1 1.17 25.06 18.39
N PRO A 2 2.30 25.35 19.02
CA PRO A 2 2.47 26.61 19.74
C PRO A 2 2.25 27.80 18.79
N PRO A 3 1.66 28.91 19.27
CA PRO A 3 1.54 30.12 18.49
C PRO A 3 2.92 30.63 18.04
N GLY A 4 3.06 30.97 16.76
CA GLY A 4 4.32 31.45 16.19
C GLY A 4 5.27 30.35 15.70
N THR A 5 4.86 29.06 15.71
CA THR A 5 5.63 27.99 15.07
C THR A 5 5.79 28.30 13.58
N GLU A 6 7.02 28.48 13.15
CA GLU A 6 7.32 28.63 11.73
C GLU A 6 7.32 27.26 11.04
N LEU A 7 6.70 27.19 9.86
CA LEU A 7 6.60 25.96 9.09
C LEU A 7 7.83 25.76 8.19
N PRO A 8 8.18 24.52 7.85
CA PRO A 8 9.21 24.23 6.87
C PRO A 8 8.85 24.78 5.49
N PRO A 9 9.81 24.91 4.57
CA PRO A 9 9.55 25.32 3.20
C PRO A 9 8.47 24.46 2.53
N ARG A 10 7.61 25.11 1.74
CA ARG A 10 6.53 24.43 1.01
C ARG A 10 7.06 23.43 -0.02
N ASN A 11 8.17 23.77 -0.66
CA ASN A 11 8.84 22.91 -1.62
C ASN A 11 10.19 22.45 -1.08
N PHE A 12 10.60 21.29 -1.52
CA PHE A 12 11.89 20.69 -1.22
C PHE A 12 12.39 19.99 -2.49
N GLU A 13 13.62 20.28 -2.88
CA GLU A 13 14.22 19.62 -4.06
C GLU A 13 14.23 18.08 -3.88
N PRO A 14 13.94 17.32 -4.95
CA PRO A 14 13.62 17.77 -6.31
C PRO A 14 12.13 18.12 -6.54
N ASP A 15 11.30 18.10 -5.54
CA ASP A 15 9.85 18.23 -5.62
C ASP A 15 9.39 19.71 -5.44
N GLU A 16 9.73 20.58 -6.39
CA GLU A 16 9.38 22.03 -6.35
C GLU A 16 8.03 22.38 -7.00
N ASP A 17 7.07 21.45 -6.99
CA ASP A 17 5.82 21.58 -7.75
C ASP A 17 4.60 21.98 -6.90
N VAL A 18 4.76 22.17 -5.59
CA VAL A 18 3.68 22.61 -4.71
C VAL A 18 3.56 24.12 -4.78
N ARG A 19 2.53 24.60 -5.47
CA ARG A 19 2.23 26.04 -5.59
C ARG A 19 1.48 26.58 -4.36
N ALA A 20 1.42 27.90 -4.21
CA ALA A 20 0.57 28.53 -3.21
C ALA A 20 -0.91 28.23 -3.54
N TRP A 21 -1.73 27.92 -2.53
CA TRP A 21 -3.13 27.55 -2.72
C TRP A 21 -3.90 28.55 -3.58
N ASP A 22 -3.73 29.85 -3.32
CA ASP A 22 -4.43 30.91 -4.03
C ASP A 22 -3.94 31.13 -5.47
N SER A 23 -2.83 30.49 -5.87
CA SER A 23 -2.32 30.54 -7.25
C SER A 23 -2.96 29.51 -8.17
N TYR A 24 -3.71 28.54 -7.62
CA TYR A 24 -4.43 27.57 -8.43
C TYR A 24 -5.75 28.16 -8.95
N PRO A 25 -6.14 27.85 -10.21
CA PRO A 25 -7.48 28.12 -10.73
C PRO A 25 -8.58 27.57 -9.81
N GLU A 26 -9.74 28.19 -9.80
CA GLU A 26 -10.86 27.78 -8.95
C GLU A 26 -11.27 26.31 -9.21
N GLY A 27 -11.31 25.88 -10.46
CA GLY A 27 -11.61 24.48 -10.82
C GLY A 27 -10.65 23.49 -10.21
N GLU A 28 -9.32 23.75 -10.34
CA GLU A 28 -8.29 22.90 -9.73
C GLU A 28 -8.44 22.84 -8.20
N ARG A 29 -8.68 23.98 -7.55
CA ARG A 29 -8.92 24.02 -6.10
C ARG A 29 -10.11 23.17 -5.68
N ARG A 30 -11.21 23.19 -6.45
CA ARG A 30 -12.39 22.36 -6.17
C ARG A 30 -12.07 20.86 -6.22
N VAL A 31 -11.35 20.41 -7.23
CA VAL A 31 -10.94 19.01 -7.35
C VAL A 31 -9.98 18.63 -6.20
N MET A 32 -8.98 19.46 -5.93
CA MET A 32 -8.04 19.21 -4.83
C MET A 32 -8.74 19.17 -3.46
N ALA A 33 -9.73 20.06 -3.24
CA ALA A 33 -10.53 20.04 -2.03
C ALA A 33 -11.35 18.75 -1.93
N ARG A 34 -11.93 18.30 -3.05
CA ARG A 34 -12.67 17.03 -3.07
C ARG A 34 -11.82 15.82 -2.71
N TYR A 35 -10.57 15.75 -3.17
CA TYR A 35 -9.64 14.71 -2.72
C TYR A 35 -9.43 14.73 -1.21
N MET A 36 -9.31 15.93 -0.61
CA MET A 36 -9.14 16.06 0.83
C MET A 36 -10.41 15.69 1.61
N GLU A 37 -11.61 16.01 1.09
CA GLU A 37 -12.87 15.56 1.66
C GLU A 37 -12.96 14.03 1.72
N VAL A 38 -12.56 13.34 0.65
CA VAL A 38 -12.53 11.87 0.60
C VAL A 38 -11.55 11.32 1.63
N TYR A 39 -10.35 11.90 1.75
CA TYR A 39 -9.41 11.50 2.77
C TYR A 39 -9.96 11.70 4.18
N ALA A 40 -10.59 12.83 4.45
CA ALA A 40 -11.22 13.11 5.75
C ALA A 40 -12.33 12.09 6.07
N ALA A 41 -13.16 11.72 5.09
CA ALA A 41 -14.19 10.70 5.25
C ALA A 41 -13.58 9.30 5.53
N MET A 42 -12.44 8.98 4.95
CA MET A 42 -11.71 7.73 5.28
C MET A 42 -11.22 7.75 6.73
N VAL A 43 -10.71 8.87 7.22
CA VAL A 43 -10.30 9.02 8.63
C VAL A 43 -11.50 8.90 9.57
N GLU A 44 -12.64 9.50 9.22
CA GLU A 44 -13.90 9.34 9.98
C GLU A 44 -14.34 7.86 10.04
N SER A 45 -14.21 7.11 8.94
CA SER A 45 -14.50 5.67 8.92
C SER A 45 -13.59 4.85 9.83
N ILE A 46 -12.35 5.29 10.05
CA ILE A 46 -11.45 4.69 11.05
C ILE A 46 -11.98 4.94 12.46
N ASP A 47 -12.39 6.18 12.75
CA ASP A 47 -12.97 6.55 14.05
C ASP A 47 -14.23 5.73 14.37
N ASP A 48 -15.15 5.60 13.42
CA ASP A 48 -16.33 4.74 13.50
C ASP A 48 -15.96 3.27 13.80
N SER A 49 -14.88 2.79 13.22
CA SER A 49 -14.40 1.42 13.42
C SER A 49 -13.86 1.23 14.84
N VAL A 50 -13.08 2.19 15.35
CA VAL A 50 -12.60 2.20 16.73
C VAL A 50 -13.78 2.29 17.69
N ALA A 51 -14.77 3.14 17.42
CA ALA A 51 -15.97 3.28 18.25
C ALA A 51 -16.74 1.96 18.37
N ARG A 52 -16.92 1.23 17.27
CA ARG A 52 -17.59 -0.09 17.27
C ARG A 52 -16.83 -1.13 18.08
N ILE A 53 -15.50 -1.19 17.94
CA ILE A 53 -14.66 -2.11 18.73
C ILE A 53 -14.78 -1.79 20.24
N ARG A 54 -14.71 -0.50 20.60
CA ARG A 54 -14.85 -0.06 21.99
C ARG A 54 -16.22 -0.41 22.59
N ALA A 55 -17.30 -0.17 21.82
CA ALA A 55 -18.66 -0.50 22.26
C ALA A 55 -18.83 -2.01 22.53
N GLU A 56 -18.25 -2.86 21.68
CA GLU A 56 -18.28 -4.31 21.87
C GLU A 56 -17.50 -4.75 23.12
N LEU A 57 -16.31 -4.18 23.31
CA LEU A 57 -15.51 -4.45 24.52
C LEU A 57 -16.23 -3.99 25.81
N GLU A 58 -16.94 -2.87 25.75
CA GLU A 58 -17.76 -2.38 26.86
C GLU A 58 -18.92 -3.35 27.15
N ALA A 59 -19.63 -3.80 26.09
CA ALA A 59 -20.77 -4.73 26.23
C ALA A 59 -20.38 -6.06 26.89
N ILE A 60 -19.16 -6.55 26.65
CA ILE A 60 -18.62 -7.77 27.30
C ILE A 60 -17.83 -7.49 28.56
N GLY A 61 -17.79 -6.24 29.05
CA GLY A 61 -17.12 -5.83 30.29
C GLY A 61 -15.60 -5.94 30.28
N GLN A 62 -14.97 -5.83 29.11
CA GLN A 62 -13.50 -5.95 28.92
C GLN A 62 -12.81 -4.64 28.56
N LEU A 63 -13.54 -3.54 28.34
CA LEU A 63 -12.94 -2.28 27.84
C LEU A 63 -11.85 -1.76 28.80
N ASP A 64 -12.11 -1.75 30.11
CA ASP A 64 -11.14 -1.24 31.10
C ASP A 64 -9.86 -2.07 31.16
N ASN A 65 -9.95 -3.37 30.88
CA ASN A 65 -8.82 -4.30 30.90
C ASN A 65 -8.24 -4.57 29.51
N THR A 66 -8.50 -3.69 28.54
CA THR A 66 -7.95 -3.77 27.19
C THR A 66 -6.94 -2.67 26.95
N ILE A 67 -5.77 -3.04 26.43
CA ILE A 67 -4.79 -2.08 25.92
C ILE A 67 -5.17 -1.72 24.49
N PHE A 68 -5.49 -0.45 24.27
CA PHE A 68 -5.71 0.12 22.96
C PHE A 68 -4.46 0.87 22.49
N VAL A 69 -3.95 0.51 21.32
CA VAL A 69 -2.90 1.24 20.65
C VAL A 69 -3.41 1.70 19.28
N PHE A 70 -3.33 2.98 19.03
CA PHE A 70 -3.60 3.57 17.72
C PHE A 70 -2.38 4.33 17.24
N THR A 71 -1.95 4.04 16.01
CA THR A 71 -0.82 4.71 15.36
C THR A 71 -0.98 4.68 13.85
N SER A 72 -0.27 5.57 13.15
CA SER A 72 -0.05 5.47 11.71
C SER A 72 1.23 4.70 11.42
N ASP A 73 1.33 4.08 10.26
CA ASP A 73 2.51 3.33 9.81
C ASP A 73 3.62 4.24 9.25
N ASN A 74 3.25 5.40 8.72
CA ASN A 74 4.14 6.42 8.16
C ASN A 74 3.46 7.79 8.15
N GLY A 75 4.23 8.81 7.82
CA GLY A 75 3.68 10.13 7.55
C GLY A 75 2.78 10.15 6.32
N ALA A 76 2.10 11.27 6.07
CA ALA A 76 1.15 11.41 4.97
C ALA A 76 1.79 11.11 3.61
N SER A 77 1.05 10.44 2.74
CA SER A 77 1.53 10.00 1.42
C SER A 77 1.57 11.13 0.41
N ARG A 78 2.67 11.23 -0.34
CA ARG A 78 2.85 12.17 -1.45
C ARG A 78 2.56 11.58 -2.83
N GLU A 79 2.12 10.34 -2.89
CA GLU A 79 2.07 9.52 -4.11
C GLU A 79 1.05 10.03 -5.12
N GLY A 80 0.13 10.94 -4.73
CA GLY A 80 -0.74 11.68 -5.65
C GLY A 80 -0.02 12.78 -6.45
N ARG A 81 1.31 12.96 -6.29
CA ARG A 81 2.13 13.97 -6.99
C ARG A 81 1.58 15.39 -6.80
N ALA A 82 1.80 16.29 -7.79
CA ALA A 82 1.43 17.69 -7.68
C ALA A 82 -0.08 17.95 -7.68
N GLN A 83 -0.87 17.16 -8.42
CA GLN A 83 -2.29 17.42 -8.67
C GLN A 83 -3.27 16.46 -8.00
N GLY A 84 -2.80 15.33 -7.48
CA GLY A 84 -3.66 14.22 -7.09
C GLY A 84 -4.09 13.39 -8.30
N THR A 85 -5.01 12.48 -8.10
CA THR A 85 -5.57 11.62 -9.15
C THR A 85 -6.91 11.04 -8.74
N ILE A 86 -7.80 10.82 -9.71
CA ILE A 86 -9.06 10.10 -9.50
C ILE A 86 -8.85 8.58 -9.41
N SER A 87 -7.74 8.07 -9.96
CA SER A 87 -7.37 6.66 -9.88
C SER A 87 -5.86 6.50 -9.73
N TYR A 88 -5.42 6.17 -8.54
CA TYR A 88 -4.00 5.97 -8.21
C TYR A 88 -3.31 4.94 -9.13
N PHE A 89 -4.03 3.91 -9.53
CA PHE A 89 -3.47 2.82 -10.33
C PHE A 89 -3.32 3.16 -11.82
N THR A 90 -3.96 4.22 -12.31
CA THR A 90 -3.73 4.69 -13.68
C THR A 90 -2.31 5.21 -13.89
N TYR A 91 -1.65 5.71 -12.85
CA TYR A 91 -0.23 6.10 -12.91
C TYR A 91 0.71 4.95 -13.24
N SER A 92 0.31 3.74 -12.93
CA SER A 92 1.08 2.53 -13.26
C SER A 92 0.86 2.09 -14.71
N ASN A 93 -0.09 2.71 -15.42
CA ASN A 93 -0.36 2.43 -16.84
C ASN A 93 0.30 3.50 -17.72
N PRO A 94 1.28 3.15 -18.57
CA PRO A 94 2.00 4.12 -19.41
C PRO A 94 1.10 4.90 -20.37
N GLY A 95 -0.07 4.37 -20.73
CA GLY A 95 -1.06 5.06 -21.57
C GLY A 95 -1.89 6.11 -20.84
N ALA A 96 -1.92 6.05 -19.50
CA ALA A 96 -2.69 6.96 -18.66
C ALA A 96 -1.86 8.11 -18.07
N MET A 97 -0.58 8.18 -18.38
CA MET A 97 0.31 9.26 -17.94
C MET A 97 0.12 10.53 -18.76
N SER A 98 -1.07 11.04 -18.88
CA SER A 98 -1.27 12.35 -19.46
C SER A 98 -2.00 13.24 -18.46
N SER A 99 -1.37 14.25 -18.14
CA SER A 99 -1.62 15.62 -17.79
C SER A 99 -1.02 16.04 -16.46
N ALA A 100 -0.12 16.99 -16.56
CA ALA A 100 0.45 17.75 -15.46
C ALA A 100 -0.53 18.84 -14.93
N ALA A 101 -1.78 18.77 -15.27
CA ALA A 101 -2.85 19.63 -14.79
C ALA A 101 -4.09 18.78 -14.49
N VAL A 102 -4.89 19.21 -13.53
CA VAL A 102 -6.25 18.69 -13.36
C VAL A 102 -6.96 18.95 -14.68
N GLY A 103 -7.28 17.89 -15.42
CA GLY A 103 -7.89 17.98 -16.72
C GLY A 103 -9.41 18.13 -16.66
N ASP A 104 -10.03 18.27 -17.81
CA ASP A 104 -11.48 18.33 -17.92
C ASP A 104 -12.12 17.04 -17.38
N GLU A 105 -11.44 15.89 -17.48
CA GLU A 105 -11.93 14.60 -16.98
C GLU A 105 -12.12 14.60 -15.45
N GLU A 106 -11.19 15.13 -14.67
CA GLU A 106 -11.34 15.25 -13.21
C GLU A 106 -12.41 16.25 -12.84
N MET A 107 -12.56 17.31 -13.62
CA MET A 107 -13.62 18.29 -13.41
C MET A 107 -15.00 17.71 -13.69
N ASP A 108 -15.14 16.94 -14.76
CA ASP A 108 -16.40 16.27 -15.12
C ASP A 108 -16.73 15.11 -14.16
N ALA A 109 -15.70 14.48 -13.58
CA ALA A 109 -15.83 13.37 -12.64
C ALA A 109 -15.90 13.81 -11.17
N LEU A 110 -15.99 15.11 -10.87
CA LEU A 110 -15.90 15.64 -9.50
C LEU A 110 -16.85 14.94 -8.51
N ASP A 111 -18.09 14.67 -8.92
CA ASP A 111 -19.09 14.00 -8.07
C ASP A 111 -18.82 12.50 -7.90
N ALA A 112 -18.07 11.89 -8.81
CA ALA A 112 -17.69 10.49 -8.74
C ALA A 112 -16.45 10.25 -7.85
N ILE A 113 -15.63 11.29 -7.57
CA ILE A 113 -14.44 11.18 -6.73
C ILE A 113 -14.82 10.73 -5.31
N GLY A 114 -14.24 9.60 -4.89
CA GLY A 114 -14.55 8.94 -3.62
C GLY A 114 -15.72 7.95 -3.71
N GLY A 115 -16.33 7.81 -4.88
CA GLY A 115 -17.33 6.79 -5.16
C GLY A 115 -16.68 5.43 -5.52
N PRO A 116 -17.50 4.39 -5.72
CA PRO A 116 -17.07 3.01 -5.88
C PRO A 116 -16.30 2.73 -7.18
N THR A 117 -16.32 3.66 -8.14
CA THR A 117 -15.61 3.53 -9.43
C THR A 117 -14.32 4.33 -9.48
N THR A 118 -13.92 4.98 -8.38
CA THR A 118 -12.69 5.78 -8.30
C THR A 118 -11.77 5.25 -7.21
N TRP A 119 -10.48 5.55 -7.34
CA TRP A 119 -9.46 5.22 -6.34
C TRP A 119 -8.55 6.44 -6.13
N PRO A 120 -9.11 7.51 -5.56
CA PRO A 120 -8.45 8.80 -5.56
C PRO A 120 -7.26 8.84 -4.61
N HIS A 121 -6.31 9.70 -4.95
CA HIS A 121 -5.23 10.10 -4.08
C HIS A 121 -5.07 11.62 -4.10
N TYR A 122 -4.97 12.23 -2.92
CA TYR A 122 -4.81 13.67 -2.81
C TYR A 122 -3.42 14.14 -3.30
N PRO A 123 -3.28 15.42 -3.73
CA PRO A 123 -2.00 15.96 -4.16
C PRO A 123 -1.01 16.13 -3.00
N ARG A 124 0.28 16.21 -3.32
CA ARG A 124 1.41 16.39 -2.40
C ARG A 124 1.24 17.57 -1.43
N GLY A 125 0.62 18.65 -1.87
CA GLY A 125 0.34 19.79 -0.99
C GLY A 125 -0.49 19.42 0.24
N TRP A 126 -1.43 18.50 0.11
CA TRP A 126 -2.21 17.97 1.23
C TRP A 126 -1.38 17.03 2.12
N ALA A 127 -0.48 16.23 1.53
CA ALA A 127 0.44 15.42 2.33
C ALA A 127 1.27 16.31 3.28
N MET A 128 1.79 17.41 2.74
CA MET A 128 2.52 18.40 3.52
C MET A 128 1.65 19.02 4.63
N ALA A 129 0.41 19.41 4.30
CA ALA A 129 -0.51 19.98 5.28
C ALA A 129 -0.84 19.00 6.40
N CYS A 130 -1.05 17.72 6.08
CA CYS A 130 -1.36 16.65 7.05
C CYS A 130 -0.17 16.32 7.97
N ASN A 131 1.07 16.56 7.53
CA ASN A 131 2.27 16.34 8.35
C ASN A 131 2.70 17.54 9.17
N THR A 132 2.02 18.68 9.03
CA THR A 132 2.36 19.89 9.77
C THR A 132 2.48 19.63 11.27
N PRO A 133 3.56 20.05 11.96
CA PRO A 133 4.59 20.99 11.51
C PRO A 133 5.86 20.35 10.91
N PHE A 134 5.89 19.05 10.71
CA PHE A 134 7.10 18.32 10.32
C PHE A 134 7.42 18.49 8.83
N ARG A 135 8.71 18.41 8.52
CA ARG A 135 9.24 18.52 7.17
C ARG A 135 9.03 17.24 6.40
N LEU A 136 8.64 17.36 5.13
CA LEU A 136 8.43 16.27 4.17
C LEU A 136 7.32 15.27 4.56
N TYR A 137 7.38 14.05 4.06
CA TYR A 137 6.28 13.09 4.09
C TYR A 137 6.78 11.65 3.89
N LYS A 138 5.87 10.69 3.86
CA LYS A 138 6.10 9.26 3.62
C LYS A 138 7.25 9.00 2.63
N ILE A 139 8.00 7.95 2.85
CA ILE A 139 9.22 7.49 2.16
C ILE A 139 10.48 8.16 2.69
N THR A 140 10.44 9.47 2.98
CA THR A 140 11.65 10.18 3.45
C THR A 140 11.99 9.87 4.90
N SER A 141 13.26 9.99 5.25
CA SER A 141 13.74 9.80 6.62
C SER A 141 13.74 11.08 7.46
N TYR A 142 13.07 12.15 6.97
CA TYR A 142 12.77 13.35 7.75
C TYR A 142 11.54 13.13 8.63
N ARG A 143 11.33 13.97 9.62
CA ARG A 143 10.26 13.79 10.60
C ARG A 143 8.87 13.63 9.99
N GLY A 144 8.55 14.36 8.93
CA GLY A 144 7.27 14.20 8.23
C GLY A 144 7.08 12.81 7.59
N GLY A 145 8.15 12.05 7.40
CA GLY A 145 8.07 10.68 6.90
C GLY A 145 7.81 9.62 7.98
N HIS A 146 8.27 9.85 9.21
CA HIS A 146 8.26 8.83 10.25
C HIS A 146 7.71 9.27 11.61
N SER A 147 7.54 10.58 11.88
CA SER A 147 6.90 11.05 13.11
C SER A 147 5.38 11.03 12.96
N VAL A 148 4.76 10.03 13.57
CA VAL A 148 3.34 9.70 13.41
C VAL A 148 2.58 9.85 14.72
N PRO A 149 1.24 10.05 14.68
CA PRO A 149 0.42 9.99 15.88
C PRO A 149 0.55 8.63 16.58
N PHE A 150 0.66 8.66 17.90
CA PHE A 150 0.63 7.46 18.72
C PHE A 150 -0.26 7.69 19.93
N VAL A 151 -1.26 6.86 20.11
CA VAL A 151 -2.18 6.90 21.27
C VAL A 151 -2.17 5.52 21.94
N LEU A 152 -1.95 5.51 23.25
CA LEU A 152 -2.09 4.32 24.08
C LEU A 152 -3.14 4.58 25.14
N SER A 153 -4.10 3.67 25.29
CA SER A 153 -5.15 3.72 26.30
C SER A 153 -5.26 2.37 26.99
N TRP A 154 -5.16 2.37 28.31
CA TRP A 154 -5.43 1.22 29.17
C TRP A 154 -6.13 1.69 30.43
N PRO A 155 -7.48 1.85 30.45
CA PRO A 155 -8.20 2.51 31.51
C PRO A 155 -7.88 1.94 32.91
N ALA A 156 -7.72 0.63 33.04
CA ALA A 156 -7.38 -0.01 34.33
C ALA A 156 -6.04 0.46 34.91
N ARG A 157 -5.10 0.97 34.10
CA ARG A 157 -3.76 1.38 34.54
C ARG A 157 -3.45 2.84 34.29
N THR A 158 -4.11 3.48 33.31
CA THR A 158 -3.82 4.85 32.84
C THR A 158 -4.95 5.85 33.15
N ALA A 159 -5.99 5.46 33.89
CA ALA A 159 -7.14 6.32 34.19
C ALA A 159 -6.77 7.65 34.86
N THR A 160 -5.68 7.66 35.66
CA THR A 160 -5.20 8.87 36.37
C THR A 160 -4.39 9.84 35.49
N VAL A 161 -3.95 9.40 34.34
CA VAL A 161 -3.12 10.17 33.39
C VAL A 161 -3.79 10.32 32.01
N GLY A 162 -5.11 10.05 31.96
CA GLY A 162 -5.86 10.13 30.70
C GLY A 162 -5.84 11.51 30.06
N GLY A 163 -5.52 11.57 28.76
CA GLY A 163 -5.45 12.79 27.97
C GLY A 163 -4.12 13.55 28.09
N GLU A 164 -3.15 13.04 28.85
CA GLU A 164 -1.83 13.67 28.97
C GLU A 164 -0.94 13.35 27.77
N LEU A 165 -0.12 14.33 27.39
CA LEU A 165 0.90 14.15 26.37
C LEU A 165 2.19 13.59 26.96
N ARG A 166 2.89 12.81 26.13
CA ARG A 166 4.25 12.31 26.40
C ARG A 166 5.16 12.78 25.27
N HIS A 167 6.31 13.33 25.60
CA HIS A 167 7.28 13.86 24.63
C HIS A 167 8.53 13.00 24.51
N HIS A 168 8.49 11.80 25.08
CA HIS A 168 9.58 10.83 24.98
C HIS A 168 9.80 10.43 23.53
N TYR A 169 11.07 10.30 23.17
CA TYR A 169 11.40 9.68 21.90
C TYR A 169 11.13 8.17 22.01
N ALA A 170 10.30 7.65 21.13
CA ALA A 170 9.96 6.23 21.04
C ALA A 170 9.90 5.79 19.59
N HIS A 171 10.12 4.52 19.34
CA HIS A 171 10.06 3.90 18.01
C HIS A 171 9.09 2.71 18.06
N ILE A 172 8.53 2.32 16.92
CA ILE A 172 7.56 1.22 16.86
C ILE A 172 8.10 -0.11 17.41
N ILE A 173 9.43 -0.34 17.31
CA ILE A 173 10.05 -1.53 17.87
C ILE A 173 9.99 -1.59 19.40
N ASP A 174 9.77 -0.46 20.08
CA ASP A 174 9.66 -0.36 21.54
C ASP A 174 8.30 -0.87 22.05
N LEU A 175 7.32 -1.03 21.16
CA LEU A 175 5.99 -1.47 21.53
C LEU A 175 5.99 -2.90 22.09
N LEU A 176 6.73 -3.82 21.46
CA LEU A 176 6.80 -5.21 21.92
C LEU A 176 7.34 -5.34 23.36
N PRO A 177 8.52 -4.81 23.72
CA PRO A 177 9.01 -4.88 25.07
C PRO A 177 8.12 -4.12 26.08
N THR A 178 7.49 -3.02 25.67
CA THR A 178 6.54 -2.28 26.51
C THR A 178 5.31 -3.10 26.82
N LEU A 179 4.72 -3.78 25.84
CA LEU A 179 3.57 -4.65 26.04
C LEU A 179 3.94 -5.88 26.88
N ALA A 180 5.12 -6.45 26.67
CA ALA A 180 5.61 -7.57 27.47
C ALA A 180 5.74 -7.17 28.95
N GLU A 181 6.28 -5.99 29.25
CA GLU A 181 6.37 -5.45 30.60
C GLU A 181 4.98 -5.20 31.23
N PHE A 182 4.05 -4.60 30.46
CA PHE A 182 2.69 -4.38 30.97
C PHE A 182 1.94 -5.64 31.33
N LEU A 183 2.18 -6.70 30.57
CA LEU A 183 1.48 -7.98 30.70
C LEU A 183 2.24 -8.99 31.56
N ASP A 184 3.41 -8.62 32.09
CA ASP A 184 4.31 -9.51 32.84
C ASP A 184 4.63 -10.79 32.07
N LEU A 185 5.01 -10.60 30.78
CA LEU A 185 5.33 -11.68 29.87
C LEU A 185 6.83 -11.73 29.56
N ASP A 186 7.39 -12.91 29.62
CA ASP A 186 8.74 -13.15 29.13
C ASP A 186 8.76 -13.20 27.59
N ILE A 187 9.68 -12.48 26.97
CA ILE A 187 9.93 -12.58 25.54
C ILE A 187 10.78 -13.84 25.30
N PRO A 188 10.29 -14.82 24.50
CA PRO A 188 11.00 -16.07 24.31
C PRO A 188 12.35 -15.88 23.62
N THR A 189 13.40 -16.42 24.21
CA THR A 189 14.76 -16.44 23.63
C THR A 189 15.01 -17.64 22.72
N GLU A 190 14.06 -18.58 22.67
CA GLU A 190 14.11 -19.77 21.82
C GLU A 190 12.72 -20.13 21.30
N ARG A 191 12.62 -20.58 20.05
CA ARG A 191 11.40 -21.13 19.46
C ARG A 191 11.70 -22.41 18.68
N ASN A 192 11.07 -23.50 19.04
CA ASN A 192 11.24 -24.82 18.41
C ASN A 192 12.71 -25.30 18.32
N GLY A 193 13.51 -25.05 19.38
CA GLY A 193 14.92 -25.44 19.40
C GLY A 193 15.88 -24.49 18.66
N LEU A 194 15.37 -23.38 18.16
CA LEU A 194 16.17 -22.34 17.49
C LEU A 194 16.20 -21.08 18.35
N ALA A 195 17.38 -20.51 18.52
CA ALA A 195 17.53 -19.25 19.23
C ALA A 195 16.77 -18.13 18.49
N SER A 196 15.99 -17.36 19.23
CA SER A 196 15.33 -16.15 18.72
C SER A 196 16.31 -14.97 18.81
N GLU A 197 16.24 -14.05 17.84
CA GLU A 197 16.91 -12.75 17.99
C GLU A 197 16.19 -11.95 19.10
N ASN A 198 16.94 -11.26 19.93
CA ASN A 198 16.37 -10.36 20.92
C ASN A 198 15.73 -9.15 20.23
N PRO A 199 14.61 -8.64 20.72
CA PRO A 199 14.07 -7.38 20.23
C PRO A 199 15.08 -6.23 20.42
N ASP A 200 15.20 -5.38 19.41
CA ASP A 200 16.04 -4.16 19.48
C ASP A 200 15.32 -3.01 20.21
N GLY A 201 14.05 -3.22 20.58
CA GLY A 201 13.23 -2.25 21.28
C GLY A 201 13.59 -2.12 22.77
N VAL A 202 13.32 -0.94 23.33
CA VAL A 202 13.38 -0.65 24.76
C VAL A 202 12.01 -0.25 25.27
N SER A 203 11.64 -0.70 26.48
CA SER A 203 10.33 -0.39 27.02
C SER A 203 10.21 1.08 27.39
N PHE A 204 9.10 1.72 27.05
CA PHE A 204 8.72 3.05 27.52
C PHE A 204 7.61 3.00 28.59
N ALA A 205 7.39 1.85 29.23
CA ALA A 205 6.30 1.67 30.20
C ALA A 205 6.36 2.70 31.35
N ALA A 206 7.53 3.03 31.84
CA ALA A 206 7.73 4.00 32.92
C ALA A 206 7.20 5.40 32.55
N SER A 207 7.29 5.81 31.29
CA SER A 207 6.81 7.11 30.80
C SER A 207 5.29 7.29 30.93
N LEU A 208 4.52 6.24 31.05
CA LEU A 208 3.07 6.33 31.27
C LEU A 208 2.71 6.98 32.61
N HIS A 209 3.53 6.75 33.60
CA HIS A 209 3.28 7.21 34.97
C HIS A 209 4.11 8.43 35.37
N ASP A 210 5.23 8.65 34.68
CA ASP A 210 6.14 9.78 34.92
C ASP A 210 6.44 10.51 33.59
N PRO A 211 5.81 11.69 33.36
CA PRO A 211 6.04 12.47 32.13
C PRO A 211 7.44 13.07 32.03
N ASP A 212 8.16 13.16 33.14
CA ASP A 212 9.46 13.82 33.23
C ASP A 212 10.63 12.81 33.17
N ILE A 213 10.36 11.52 33.13
CA ILE A 213 11.40 10.50 33.01
C ILE A 213 12.13 10.66 31.67
N ALA A 214 13.43 10.44 31.65
CA ALA A 214 14.20 10.46 30.41
C ALA A 214 13.76 9.34 29.46
N SER A 215 13.84 9.58 28.16
CA SER A 215 13.62 8.54 27.16
C SER A 215 14.66 7.44 27.31
N GLU A 216 14.22 6.21 27.41
CA GLU A 216 15.12 5.04 27.43
C GLU A 216 15.79 4.82 26.06
N ARG A 217 15.09 5.18 24.98
CA ARG A 217 15.67 5.19 23.63
C ARG A 217 16.40 6.49 23.38
N THR A 218 17.71 6.42 23.28
CA THR A 218 18.58 7.59 23.04
C THR A 218 19.02 7.72 21.60
N GLU A 219 18.95 6.63 20.81
CA GLU A 219 19.37 6.64 19.41
C GLU A 219 18.50 5.73 18.52
N GLN A 220 18.39 6.10 17.24
CA GLN A 220 17.71 5.32 16.23
C GLN A 220 18.24 5.65 14.82
N TYR A 221 18.52 4.61 14.03
CA TYR A 221 18.76 4.76 12.59
C TYR A 221 17.47 4.61 11.79
N TYR A 222 17.44 5.24 10.62
CA TYR A 222 16.39 5.11 9.62
C TYR A 222 17.00 4.87 8.24
N GLU A 223 16.32 4.05 7.46
CA GLU A 223 16.58 3.87 6.04
C GLU A 223 15.27 3.51 5.33
N CYS A 224 14.99 4.17 4.21
CA CYS A 224 13.88 3.87 3.35
C CYS A 224 14.20 4.26 1.91
N ILE A 225 14.41 3.27 1.04
CA ILE A 225 14.69 3.47 -0.40
C ILE A 225 15.86 4.46 -0.62
N GLY A 226 16.91 4.30 0.17
CA GLY A 226 18.10 5.14 0.09
C GLY A 226 18.06 6.41 0.94
N HIS A 227 16.89 6.92 1.34
CA HIS A 227 16.80 8.00 2.31
C HIS A 227 17.29 7.50 3.66
N ARG A 228 18.15 8.27 4.32
CA ARG A 228 18.84 7.85 5.55
C ARG A 228 18.71 8.90 6.63
N ALA A 229 18.58 8.49 7.88
CA ALA A 229 18.72 9.39 9.02
C ALA A 229 19.22 8.66 10.26
N PHE A 230 19.79 9.43 11.17
CA PHE A 230 20.20 8.99 12.50
C PHE A 230 19.80 10.01 13.54
N TYR A 231 19.06 9.54 14.54
CA TYR A 231 18.69 10.33 15.72
C TYR A 231 19.59 9.93 16.89
N ARG A 232 20.09 10.90 17.65
CA ARG A 232 20.74 10.70 18.94
C ARG A 232 20.57 11.91 19.84
N ASP A 233 19.98 11.68 21.04
CA ASP A 233 19.87 12.67 22.12
C ASP A 233 19.38 14.05 21.67
N GLY A 234 18.30 14.09 20.89
CA GLY A 234 17.71 15.34 20.39
C GLY A 234 18.36 15.91 19.11
N TRP A 235 19.41 15.29 18.59
CA TRP A 235 20.01 15.64 17.31
C TRP A 235 19.60 14.66 16.22
N ALA A 236 19.42 15.13 15.01
CA ALA A 236 19.15 14.29 13.84
C ALA A 236 20.05 14.70 12.67
N ALA A 237 20.72 13.72 12.07
CA ALA A 237 21.32 13.84 10.75
C ALA A 237 20.41 13.15 9.73
N ALA A 238 20.10 13.79 8.59
CA ALA A 238 19.25 13.23 7.56
C ALA A 238 19.84 13.46 6.17
N ALA A 239 19.66 12.49 5.27
CA ALA A 239 20.07 12.61 3.87
C ALA A 239 18.89 12.22 2.96
N PHE A 240 18.51 13.13 2.09
CA PHE A 240 17.61 12.86 0.99
C PHE A 240 18.40 12.15 -0.11
N HIS A 241 17.85 11.06 -0.63
CA HIS A 241 18.43 10.32 -1.75
C HIS A 241 17.61 10.58 -3.01
N GLU A 242 18.26 11.08 -4.05
CA GLU A 242 17.62 11.20 -5.35
C GLU A 242 17.62 9.84 -6.05
N PHE A 243 16.44 9.43 -6.49
CA PHE A 243 16.24 8.13 -7.13
C PHE A 243 17.18 7.89 -8.31
N MET A 244 17.82 6.72 -8.36
CA MET A 244 18.75 6.30 -9.40
C MET A 244 20.07 7.11 -9.48
N THR A 245 20.42 7.82 -8.42
CA THR A 245 21.72 8.50 -8.33
C THR A 245 22.71 7.74 -7.41
N PRO A 246 24.01 7.98 -7.52
CA PRO A 246 24.97 7.39 -6.59
C PRO A 246 24.84 7.96 -5.18
N PHE A 247 24.86 7.13 -4.15
CA PHE A 247 24.82 7.56 -2.75
C PHE A 247 25.91 8.55 -2.34
N SER A 248 27.05 8.55 -3.05
CA SER A 248 28.16 9.50 -2.82
C SER A 248 27.82 10.95 -3.16
N THR A 249 26.71 11.19 -3.85
CA THR A 249 26.22 12.54 -4.20
C THR A 249 25.26 13.10 -3.16
N ASP A 250 24.80 12.27 -2.23
CA ASP A 250 23.84 12.70 -1.22
C ASP A 250 24.48 13.67 -0.23
N ARG A 251 23.72 14.73 0.08
CA ARG A 251 24.09 15.67 1.11
C ARG A 251 23.40 15.31 2.43
N TRP A 252 24.18 15.22 3.50
CA TRP A 252 23.66 15.12 4.84
C TRP A 252 23.37 16.50 5.42
N GLU A 253 22.22 16.65 6.05
CA GLU A 253 21.80 17.83 6.83
C GLU A 253 21.78 17.47 8.32
N LEU A 254 21.95 18.45 9.20
CA LEU A 254 21.99 18.27 10.65
C LEU A 254 20.99 19.20 11.34
N PHE A 255 20.22 18.67 12.27
CA PHE A 255 19.18 19.39 13.01
C PHE A 255 19.28 19.18 14.51
N ASN A 256 19.07 20.25 15.29
CA ASN A 256 18.82 20.18 16.73
C ASN A 256 17.31 20.17 16.98
N LEU A 257 16.74 18.99 17.18
CA LEU A 257 15.29 18.81 17.30
C LEU A 257 14.70 19.37 18.59
N ALA A 258 15.52 19.66 19.60
CA ALA A 258 15.08 20.33 20.83
C ALA A 258 14.70 21.80 20.57
N GLU A 259 15.37 22.44 19.62
CA GLU A 259 15.17 23.83 19.26
C GLU A 259 14.42 24.00 17.93
N ASP A 260 14.58 23.06 17.02
CA ASP A 260 14.02 23.05 15.67
C ASP A 260 13.35 21.70 15.35
N ILE A 261 12.21 21.48 15.97
CA ILE A 261 11.42 20.24 15.79
C ILE A 261 10.98 20.03 14.33
N ASN A 262 11.02 21.08 13.51
CA ASN A 262 10.52 21.13 12.14
C ASN A 262 11.63 20.91 11.09
N GLU A 263 12.88 20.72 11.51
CA GLU A 263 14.02 20.47 10.61
C GLU A 263 14.20 21.61 9.58
N ARG A 264 14.14 22.87 10.01
CA ARG A 264 14.21 24.05 9.13
C ARG A 264 15.62 24.60 8.98
N ILE A 265 16.43 24.46 10.02
CA ILE A 265 17.76 25.07 10.13
C ILE A 265 18.81 23.98 10.03
N ASP A 266 19.42 23.86 8.87
CA ASP A 266 20.54 22.95 8.66
C ASP A 266 21.79 23.47 9.35
N LEU A 267 22.29 22.73 10.33
CA LEU A 267 23.48 23.03 11.12
C LEU A 267 24.74 22.28 10.63
N ALA A 268 24.69 21.58 9.49
CA ALA A 268 25.77 20.77 8.99
C ALA A 268 27.10 21.53 8.84
N GLU A 269 27.04 22.80 8.38
CA GLU A 269 28.23 23.66 8.24
C GLU A 269 28.68 24.27 9.58
N ALA A 270 27.72 24.52 10.48
CA ALA A 270 28.01 25.12 11.80
C ALA A 270 28.58 24.09 12.80
N GLU A 271 28.12 22.84 12.70
CA GLU A 271 28.44 21.76 13.64
C GLU A 271 28.98 20.51 12.89
N PRO A 272 30.07 20.64 12.12
CA PRO A 272 30.57 19.55 11.25
C PRO A 272 31.06 18.31 12.04
N GLU A 273 31.54 18.50 13.26
CA GLU A 273 31.97 17.40 14.13
C GLU A 273 30.77 16.56 14.60
N LYS A 274 29.65 17.25 14.94
CA LYS A 274 28.42 16.60 15.33
C LYS A 274 27.78 15.85 14.16
N LEU A 275 27.80 16.43 12.97
CA LEU A 275 27.37 15.75 11.75
C LEU A 275 28.19 14.47 11.51
N ALA A 276 29.51 14.58 11.56
CA ALA A 276 30.39 13.43 11.34
C ALA A 276 30.16 12.30 12.37
N GLU A 277 29.92 12.67 13.64
CA GLU A 277 29.56 11.72 14.71
C GLU A 277 28.29 10.92 14.31
N LEU A 278 27.19 11.62 13.93
CA LEU A 278 25.93 10.97 13.63
C LEU A 278 25.95 10.16 12.34
N VAL A 279 26.65 10.63 11.31
CA VAL A 279 26.85 9.88 10.07
C VAL A 279 27.67 8.61 10.35
N GLY A 280 28.73 8.68 11.15
CA GLY A 280 29.50 7.51 11.58
C GLY A 280 28.65 6.51 12.36
N ALA A 281 27.80 6.99 13.25
CA ALA A 281 26.88 6.15 14.01
C ALA A 281 25.82 5.48 13.11
N TRP A 282 25.32 6.19 12.08
CA TRP A 282 24.43 5.60 11.08
C TRP A 282 25.14 4.46 10.33
N GLU A 283 26.38 4.67 9.88
CA GLU A 283 27.17 3.65 9.20
C GLU A 283 27.36 2.39 10.06
N GLU A 284 27.72 2.57 11.34
CA GLU A 284 27.87 1.44 12.28
C GLU A 284 26.54 0.69 12.47
N ALA A 285 25.44 1.42 12.61
CA ALA A 285 24.10 0.84 12.74
C ALA A 285 23.69 0.10 11.47
N ALA A 286 23.99 0.65 10.29
CA ALA A 286 23.68 0.04 9.00
C ALA A 286 24.36 -1.30 8.81
N TRP A 287 25.65 -1.41 9.18
CA TRP A 287 26.39 -2.68 9.16
C TRP A 287 25.83 -3.68 10.18
N ARG A 288 25.59 -3.25 11.41
CA ARG A 288 25.08 -4.10 12.48
C ARG A 288 23.70 -4.68 12.14
N ASN A 289 22.83 -3.88 11.52
CA ASN A 289 21.45 -4.24 11.22
C ASN A 289 21.24 -4.74 9.77
N ARG A 290 22.33 -5.05 9.05
CA ARG A 290 22.27 -5.64 7.69
C ARG A 290 21.52 -4.77 6.67
N VAL A 291 21.64 -3.45 6.79
CA VAL A 291 21.05 -2.49 5.85
C VAL A 291 21.76 -2.56 4.49
N TYR A 292 23.06 -2.82 4.52
CA TYR A 292 23.84 -2.97 3.29
C TYR A 292 23.61 -4.32 2.58
N PRO A 293 23.62 -4.35 1.22
CA PRO A 293 23.85 -3.22 0.31
C PRO A 293 22.62 -2.29 0.25
N LEU A 294 22.86 -0.98 0.16
CA LEU A 294 21.80 -0.01 -0.07
C LEU A 294 21.23 -0.18 -1.48
N ASP A 295 19.94 0.14 -1.60
CA ASP A 295 19.23 0.16 -2.88
C ASP A 295 19.04 1.61 -3.34
N GLU A 296 19.60 1.97 -4.48
CA GLU A 296 19.46 3.29 -5.13
C GLU A 296 18.00 3.56 -5.60
N GLY A 297 17.03 2.82 -5.12
CA GLY A 297 15.63 2.93 -5.49
C GLY A 297 15.23 2.00 -6.65
N THR A 298 16.12 1.12 -7.10
CA THR A 298 15.84 0.19 -8.19
C THR A 298 15.10 -1.06 -7.72
N GLY A 299 15.29 -1.50 -6.48
CA GLY A 299 14.73 -2.73 -5.93
C GLY A 299 13.22 -2.70 -5.82
N LEU A 300 12.62 -1.54 -5.53
CA LEU A 300 11.17 -1.37 -5.49
C LEU A 300 10.51 -1.67 -6.85
N TYR A 301 11.20 -1.35 -7.94
CA TYR A 301 10.71 -1.52 -9.32
C TYR A 301 11.26 -2.77 -10.00
N ARG A 302 12.34 -3.34 -9.48
CA ARG A 302 12.79 -4.67 -9.87
C ARG A 302 12.01 -5.67 -9.05
N LEU A 303 11.09 -6.35 -9.67
CA LEU A 303 10.47 -7.54 -9.09
C LEU A 303 11.59 -8.57 -8.84
N LEU A 304 12.27 -8.44 -7.71
CA LEU A 304 13.25 -9.43 -7.27
C LEU A 304 12.55 -10.78 -7.30
N ARG A 305 13.18 -11.75 -7.97
CA ARG A 305 12.72 -13.12 -7.92
C ARG A 305 13.09 -13.69 -6.56
N PRO A 306 12.15 -13.89 -5.63
CA PRO A 306 12.45 -14.56 -4.38
C PRO A 306 12.93 -15.98 -4.64
N ALA A 307 13.61 -16.59 -3.67
CA ALA A 307 14.04 -17.98 -3.78
C ALA A 307 12.90 -18.94 -4.13
N GLU A 308 11.69 -18.62 -3.70
CA GLU A 308 10.45 -19.37 -3.95
C GLU A 308 9.78 -19.04 -5.28
N HIS A 309 10.38 -18.20 -6.12
CA HIS A 309 9.75 -17.73 -7.38
C HIS A 309 9.23 -18.90 -8.23
N GLU A 310 10.05 -19.94 -8.40
CA GLU A 310 9.64 -21.12 -9.17
C GLU A 310 8.44 -21.86 -8.55
N LEU A 311 8.33 -21.88 -7.23
CA LEU A 311 7.19 -22.46 -6.53
C LEU A 311 5.92 -21.60 -6.69
N LEU A 312 6.08 -20.29 -6.65
CA LEU A 312 4.99 -19.33 -6.72
C LEU A 312 4.43 -19.17 -8.15
N THR A 313 5.24 -19.45 -9.16
CA THR A 313 4.85 -19.38 -10.59
C THR A 313 4.43 -20.72 -11.16
N ARG A 314 4.49 -21.82 -10.39
CA ARG A 314 3.95 -23.12 -10.80
C ARG A 314 2.44 -23.07 -10.93
N GLU A 315 1.90 -24.07 -11.62
CA GLU A 315 0.46 -24.33 -11.70
C GLU A 315 -0.18 -24.23 -10.30
N LEU A 316 -1.21 -23.39 -10.19
CA LEU A 316 -1.98 -23.20 -8.98
C LEU A 316 -3.35 -23.83 -9.16
N ARG A 317 -3.65 -24.87 -8.40
CA ARG A 317 -4.96 -25.54 -8.36
C ARG A 317 -5.75 -25.03 -7.18
N ILE A 318 -6.95 -24.55 -7.43
CA ILE A 318 -7.85 -23.97 -6.46
C ILE A 318 -9.12 -24.82 -6.40
N PRO A 319 -9.29 -25.69 -5.38
CA PRO A 319 -10.52 -26.44 -5.20
C PRO A 319 -11.68 -25.55 -4.76
N PRO A 320 -12.94 -25.96 -4.98
CA PRO A 320 -14.11 -25.23 -4.52
C PRO A 320 -14.10 -25.06 -2.99
N GLY A 321 -14.66 -23.95 -2.52
CA GLY A 321 -14.67 -23.61 -1.09
C GLY A 321 -13.34 -23.08 -0.54
N THR A 322 -12.30 -22.95 -1.36
CA THR A 322 -11.08 -22.27 -0.99
C THR A 322 -11.40 -20.82 -0.64
N PRO A 323 -10.95 -20.31 0.51
CA PRO A 323 -10.95 -18.87 0.78
C PRO A 323 -10.16 -18.12 -0.29
N THR A 324 -10.33 -16.80 -0.37
CA THR A 324 -9.56 -15.97 -1.30
C THR A 324 -8.08 -16.34 -1.26
N VAL A 325 -7.51 -16.71 -2.41
CA VAL A 325 -6.05 -16.91 -2.53
C VAL A 325 -5.40 -15.55 -2.40
N GLU A 326 -4.51 -15.41 -1.43
CA GLU A 326 -3.96 -14.12 -1.05
C GLU A 326 -3.16 -13.46 -2.19
N ARG A 327 -3.07 -12.14 -2.11
CA ARG A 327 -2.52 -11.26 -3.14
C ARG A 327 -1.11 -11.64 -3.61
N TYR A 328 -0.20 -11.93 -2.69
CA TYR A 328 1.20 -12.18 -3.03
C TYR A 328 1.34 -13.40 -3.96
N ARG A 329 0.62 -14.49 -3.66
CA ARG A 329 0.61 -15.67 -4.49
C ARG A 329 -0.18 -15.46 -5.78
N ALA A 330 -1.35 -14.85 -5.69
CA ALA A 330 -2.23 -14.56 -6.82
C ALA A 330 -1.53 -13.72 -7.89
N SER A 331 -0.82 -12.67 -7.49
CA SER A 331 -0.09 -11.81 -8.42
C SER A 331 1.06 -12.53 -9.14
N ARG A 332 1.68 -13.54 -8.51
CA ARG A 332 2.81 -14.25 -9.11
C ARG A 332 2.42 -15.16 -10.28
N VAL A 333 1.20 -15.73 -10.25
CA VAL A 333 0.74 -16.60 -11.34
C VAL A 333 0.41 -15.86 -12.63
N ILE A 334 0.22 -14.52 -12.56
CA ILE A 334 -0.04 -13.68 -13.73
C ILE A 334 1.11 -12.73 -14.08
N ALA A 335 2.17 -12.67 -13.25
CA ALA A 335 3.22 -11.65 -13.25
C ALA A 335 3.81 -11.34 -14.64
N GLY A 336 3.15 -10.46 -15.38
CA GLY A 336 3.64 -9.88 -16.65
C GLY A 336 3.81 -10.86 -17.82
N GLY A 337 3.38 -12.11 -17.66
CA GLY A 337 3.57 -13.18 -18.63
C GLY A 337 2.28 -13.71 -19.25
N ASN A 338 2.42 -14.74 -20.08
CA ASN A 338 1.31 -15.55 -20.54
C ASN A 338 0.79 -16.40 -19.40
N PHE A 339 -0.51 -16.60 -19.32
CA PHE A 339 -1.12 -17.54 -18.39
C PHE A 339 -2.45 -18.07 -18.91
N THR A 340 -2.88 -19.18 -18.36
CA THR A 340 -4.17 -19.82 -18.68
C THR A 340 -4.95 -20.03 -17.39
N VAL A 341 -6.25 -19.73 -17.40
CA VAL A 341 -7.17 -20.06 -16.32
C VAL A 341 -8.16 -21.09 -16.85
N THR A 342 -8.13 -22.29 -16.29
CA THR A 342 -9.08 -23.34 -16.62
C THR A 342 -10.06 -23.51 -15.47
N VAL A 343 -11.35 -23.40 -15.79
CA VAL A 343 -12.45 -23.67 -14.86
C VAL A 343 -13.09 -25.00 -15.27
N ASP A 344 -12.86 -26.05 -14.49
CA ASP A 344 -13.55 -27.33 -14.62
C ASP A 344 -14.83 -27.28 -13.80
N LEU A 345 -15.98 -27.41 -14.48
CA LEU A 345 -17.29 -27.20 -13.88
C LEU A 345 -18.32 -28.17 -14.44
N HIS A 346 -19.47 -28.22 -13.83
CA HIS A 346 -20.68 -28.76 -14.40
C HIS A 346 -21.73 -27.65 -14.40
N HIS A 347 -21.94 -27.06 -15.57
CA HIS A 347 -22.93 -26.04 -15.82
C HIS A 347 -24.14 -26.61 -16.51
N GLN A 348 -25.33 -26.26 -16.03
CA GLN A 348 -26.61 -26.57 -16.65
C GLN A 348 -27.36 -25.28 -17.01
N PRO A 349 -28.25 -25.32 -18.03
CA PRO A 349 -29.09 -24.20 -18.33
C PRO A 349 -29.84 -23.65 -17.11
N GLY A 350 -29.64 -22.37 -16.83
CA GLY A 350 -30.21 -21.68 -15.65
C GLY A 350 -29.21 -21.48 -14.49
N ASP A 351 -28.06 -22.14 -14.52
CA ASP A 351 -27.00 -21.82 -13.59
C ASP A 351 -26.41 -20.42 -13.89
N GLN A 352 -26.11 -19.66 -12.85
CA GLN A 352 -25.56 -18.30 -12.96
C GLN A 352 -24.67 -17.95 -11.77
N GLY A 353 -23.86 -16.91 -11.93
CA GLY A 353 -22.97 -16.40 -10.87
C GLY A 353 -21.53 -16.32 -11.30
N VAL A 354 -20.68 -15.82 -10.40
CA VAL A 354 -19.25 -15.63 -10.62
C VAL A 354 -18.54 -16.98 -10.59
N LEU A 355 -17.74 -17.25 -11.62
CA LEU A 355 -16.89 -18.43 -11.72
C LEU A 355 -15.52 -18.17 -11.10
N VAL A 356 -14.87 -17.10 -11.54
CA VAL A 356 -13.54 -16.66 -11.07
C VAL A 356 -13.49 -15.13 -11.08
N ALA A 357 -13.03 -14.55 -9.99
CA ALA A 357 -12.63 -13.16 -9.90
C ALA A 357 -11.17 -13.07 -9.45
N HIS A 358 -10.38 -12.21 -10.06
CA HIS A 358 -9.00 -11.94 -9.65
C HIS A 358 -8.81 -10.43 -9.55
N GLY A 359 -8.64 -9.94 -8.33
CA GLY A 359 -8.54 -8.52 -8.04
C GLY A 359 -9.81 -7.93 -7.45
N GLY A 360 -10.05 -6.66 -7.70
CA GLY A 360 -11.18 -5.91 -7.14
C GLY A 360 -11.43 -4.60 -7.88
N GLN A 361 -12.09 -3.63 -7.24
CA GLN A 361 -12.45 -2.34 -7.84
C GLN A 361 -11.24 -1.56 -8.38
N ALA A 362 -10.05 -1.74 -7.79
CA ALA A 362 -8.84 -1.04 -8.23
C ALA A 362 -8.31 -1.60 -9.55
N SER A 363 -8.34 -2.90 -9.72
CA SER A 363 -7.90 -3.61 -10.92
C SER A 363 -8.22 -5.10 -10.81
N GLY A 364 -8.55 -5.74 -11.92
CA GLY A 364 -8.84 -7.16 -11.91
C GLY A 364 -9.54 -7.63 -13.16
N TYR A 365 -9.93 -8.89 -13.17
CA TYR A 365 -10.86 -9.44 -14.17
C TYR A 365 -11.84 -10.41 -13.50
N VAL A 366 -13.00 -10.58 -14.11
CA VAL A 366 -14.04 -11.50 -13.66
C VAL A 366 -14.66 -12.25 -14.81
N LEU A 367 -14.83 -13.56 -14.61
CA LEU A 367 -15.61 -14.47 -15.45
C LEU A 367 -16.88 -14.83 -14.69
N TYR A 368 -18.05 -14.63 -15.30
CA TYR A 368 -19.33 -14.95 -14.69
C TYR A 368 -20.36 -15.39 -15.74
N ILE A 369 -21.39 -16.09 -15.29
CA ILE A 369 -22.54 -16.45 -16.11
C ILE A 369 -23.76 -15.69 -15.62
N GLU A 370 -24.44 -15.02 -16.54
CA GLU A 370 -25.68 -14.27 -16.30
C GLU A 370 -26.63 -14.46 -17.50
N ASP A 371 -27.89 -14.72 -17.24
CA ASP A 371 -28.96 -14.86 -18.27
C ASP A 371 -28.61 -15.86 -19.41
N GLY A 372 -27.92 -16.95 -19.07
CA GLY A 372 -27.55 -18.01 -20.02
C GLY A 372 -26.36 -17.66 -20.92
N ALA A 373 -25.62 -16.65 -20.61
CA ALA A 373 -24.41 -16.24 -21.33
C ALA A 373 -23.19 -16.15 -20.41
N LEU A 374 -22.02 -16.48 -20.94
CA LEU A 374 -20.72 -16.29 -20.30
C LEU A 374 -20.22 -14.87 -20.58
N HIS A 375 -19.89 -14.18 -19.53
CA HIS A 375 -19.36 -12.81 -19.55
C HIS A 375 -17.92 -12.79 -19.10
N PHE A 376 -17.14 -11.89 -19.67
CA PHE A 376 -15.81 -11.55 -19.23
C PHE A 376 -15.66 -10.03 -19.14
N GLU A 377 -15.14 -9.56 -18.02
CA GLU A 377 -14.84 -8.15 -17.80
C GLU A 377 -13.44 -7.99 -17.25
N VAL A 378 -12.76 -6.93 -17.69
CA VAL A 378 -11.47 -6.49 -17.16
C VAL A 378 -11.63 -5.10 -16.57
N ASN A 379 -11.16 -4.92 -15.36
CA ASN A 379 -11.02 -3.61 -14.75
C ASN A 379 -9.54 -3.22 -14.77
N SER A 380 -9.19 -2.21 -15.54
CA SER A 380 -7.83 -1.70 -15.62
C SER A 380 -7.72 -0.33 -14.94
N GLY A 381 -7.32 -0.31 -13.67
CA GLY A 381 -7.12 0.92 -12.91
C GLY A 381 -8.43 1.69 -12.63
N GLY A 382 -9.57 1.00 -12.47
CA GLY A 382 -10.88 1.62 -12.27
C GLY A 382 -11.66 1.84 -13.58
N LEU A 383 -11.05 1.53 -14.74
CA LEU A 383 -11.70 1.62 -16.05
C LEU A 383 -12.21 0.25 -16.47
N PRO A 384 -13.54 -0.01 -16.45
CA PRO A 384 -14.10 -1.29 -16.83
C PRO A 384 -14.06 -1.46 -18.36
N MET A 385 -13.68 -2.64 -18.80
CA MET A 385 -13.73 -3.10 -20.17
C MET A 385 -14.62 -4.33 -20.23
N VAL A 386 -15.77 -4.20 -20.87
CA VAL A 386 -16.77 -5.26 -21.02
C VAL A 386 -16.74 -5.77 -22.44
N PHE A 387 -16.73 -7.08 -22.61
CA PHE A 387 -16.69 -7.75 -23.91
C PHE A 387 -18.07 -8.32 -24.24
N ASP A 388 -18.35 -8.52 -25.53
CA ASP A 388 -19.59 -9.15 -25.97
C ASP A 388 -19.69 -10.56 -25.35
N PRO A 389 -20.82 -10.90 -24.71
CA PRO A 389 -20.99 -12.18 -24.06
C PRO A 389 -21.08 -13.35 -25.04
N MET A 390 -20.77 -14.53 -24.56
CA MET A 390 -20.89 -15.79 -25.31
C MET A 390 -22.09 -16.57 -24.80
N ASP A 391 -23.05 -16.87 -25.69
CA ASP A 391 -24.22 -17.70 -25.34
C ASP A 391 -23.81 -19.10 -24.90
N LEU A 392 -24.34 -19.57 -23.77
CA LEU A 392 -24.22 -20.94 -23.28
C LEU A 392 -25.54 -21.70 -23.53
N LEU A 393 -25.64 -22.37 -24.69
CA LEU A 393 -26.90 -22.97 -25.13
C LEU A 393 -27.18 -24.37 -24.50
N GLY A 394 -26.32 -24.86 -23.61
CA GLY A 394 -26.47 -26.20 -23.05
C GLY A 394 -25.53 -26.44 -21.87
N GLU A 395 -25.26 -27.73 -21.59
CA GLU A 395 -24.27 -28.09 -20.59
C GLU A 395 -22.88 -27.67 -21.02
N CYS A 396 -22.07 -27.24 -20.06
CA CYS A 396 -20.66 -26.90 -20.26
C CYS A 396 -19.81 -27.53 -19.14
N HIS A 397 -18.66 -28.09 -19.51
CA HIS A 397 -17.78 -28.81 -18.58
C HIS A 397 -16.45 -28.10 -18.35
N GLN A 398 -16.04 -27.25 -19.29
CA GLN A 398 -14.78 -26.53 -19.16
C GLN A 398 -14.85 -25.13 -19.78
N ILE A 399 -14.35 -24.16 -19.05
CA ILE A 399 -14.15 -22.80 -19.55
C ILE A 399 -12.66 -22.47 -19.41
N VAL A 400 -12.07 -21.95 -20.48
CA VAL A 400 -10.65 -21.63 -20.54
C VAL A 400 -10.48 -20.15 -20.93
N LEU A 401 -9.79 -19.40 -20.09
CA LEU A 401 -9.27 -18.07 -20.40
C LEU A 401 -7.78 -18.21 -20.71
N ASP A 402 -7.40 -17.98 -21.96
CA ASP A 402 -6.00 -17.88 -22.37
C ASP A 402 -5.57 -16.42 -22.49
N VAL A 403 -4.47 -16.07 -21.86
CA VAL A 403 -3.89 -14.74 -21.87
C VAL A 403 -2.48 -14.79 -22.43
N ALA A 404 -2.28 -14.13 -23.55
CA ALA A 404 -0.97 -13.93 -24.16
C ALA A 404 -0.47 -12.50 -23.91
N ALA A 405 0.80 -12.36 -23.53
CA ALA A 405 1.48 -11.09 -23.30
C ALA A 405 2.53 -10.84 -24.41
N PRO A 406 2.17 -10.27 -25.56
CA PRO A 406 3.07 -10.09 -26.69
C PRO A 406 4.15 -9.04 -26.47
N GLY A 407 4.11 -8.30 -25.39
CA GLY A 407 4.97 -7.17 -25.08
C GLY A 407 4.17 -5.86 -25.04
N GLY A 408 4.85 -4.72 -24.84
CA GLY A 408 4.18 -3.41 -24.81
C GLY A 408 3.20 -3.20 -23.64
N ARG A 409 3.23 -4.05 -22.63
CA ARG A 409 2.30 -4.03 -21.49
C ARG A 409 0.83 -4.21 -21.88
N ILE A 410 0.60 -5.05 -22.87
CA ILE A 410 -0.74 -5.43 -23.32
C ILE A 410 -0.95 -6.94 -23.18
N TRP A 411 -2.22 -7.33 -23.09
CA TRP A 411 -2.68 -8.70 -23.20
C TRP A 411 -3.53 -8.90 -24.44
N ASN A 412 -3.40 -10.06 -25.06
CA ASN A 412 -4.36 -10.60 -25.99
C ASN A 412 -5.05 -11.77 -25.29
N ILE A 413 -6.36 -11.76 -25.26
CA ILE A 413 -7.15 -12.73 -24.51
C ILE A 413 -8.10 -13.51 -25.41
N THR A 414 -8.33 -14.78 -25.06
CA THR A 414 -9.41 -15.59 -25.61
C THR A 414 -10.11 -16.32 -24.49
N VAL A 415 -11.45 -16.40 -24.57
CA VAL A 415 -12.25 -17.26 -23.70
C VAL A 415 -12.95 -18.30 -24.56
N SER A 416 -12.85 -19.56 -24.15
CA SER A 416 -13.46 -20.69 -24.83
C SER A 416 -14.26 -21.55 -23.85
N THR A 417 -15.31 -22.22 -24.37
CA THR A 417 -16.12 -23.19 -23.65
C THR A 417 -16.06 -24.52 -24.39
N ASP A 418 -15.68 -25.60 -23.69
CA ASP A 418 -15.51 -26.95 -24.27
C ASP A 418 -14.73 -26.96 -25.60
N GLY A 419 -13.68 -26.11 -25.68
CA GLY A 419 -12.80 -25.95 -26.83
C GLY A 419 -13.30 -25.04 -27.94
N GLN A 420 -14.46 -24.43 -27.83
CA GLN A 420 -14.98 -23.42 -28.77
C GLN A 420 -14.72 -22.02 -28.27
N THR A 421 -13.94 -21.24 -29.03
CA THR A 421 -13.65 -19.83 -28.71
C THR A 421 -14.88 -18.97 -28.99
N GLY A 422 -15.29 -18.18 -28.00
CA GLY A 422 -16.42 -17.25 -28.08
C GLY A 422 -16.06 -15.80 -27.86
N ILE A 423 -15.10 -15.52 -26.96
CA ILE A 423 -14.64 -14.16 -26.69
C ILE A 423 -13.17 -14.05 -27.12
N ALA A 424 -12.84 -13.01 -27.86
CA ALA A 424 -11.44 -12.69 -28.21
C ALA A 424 -11.24 -11.18 -28.21
N ALA A 425 -10.14 -10.72 -27.64
CA ALA A 425 -9.78 -9.32 -27.60
C ALA A 425 -8.26 -9.15 -27.62
N THR A 426 -7.80 -8.04 -28.18
CA THR A 426 -6.39 -7.67 -28.29
C THR A 426 -6.15 -6.30 -27.67
N ASP A 427 -4.89 -6.01 -27.41
CA ASP A 427 -4.44 -4.70 -26.92
C ASP A 427 -5.06 -4.29 -25.55
N ILE A 428 -5.40 -5.28 -24.73
CA ILE A 428 -5.92 -5.04 -23.39
C ILE A 428 -4.77 -4.60 -22.48
N PRO A 429 -4.86 -3.46 -21.78
CA PRO A 429 -3.84 -3.05 -20.83
C PRO A 429 -3.58 -4.13 -19.78
N GLN A 430 -2.31 -4.50 -19.59
CA GLN A 430 -1.95 -5.49 -18.57
C GLN A 430 -2.31 -5.01 -17.18
N ILE A 431 -2.91 -5.92 -16.40
CA ILE A 431 -2.99 -5.78 -14.96
C ILE A 431 -1.60 -6.12 -14.41
N TYR A 432 -0.97 -5.16 -13.72
CA TYR A 432 0.31 -5.42 -13.07
C TYR A 432 0.14 -6.44 -11.95
N GLY A 433 1.08 -7.37 -11.83
CA GLY A 433 1.00 -8.45 -10.85
C GLY A 433 0.93 -8.03 -9.38
N PHE A 434 1.19 -6.75 -9.06
CA PHE A 434 1.01 -6.21 -7.71
C PHE A 434 -0.22 -5.29 -7.56
N ILE A 435 -0.88 -4.93 -8.65
CA ILE A 435 -2.04 -4.03 -8.64
C ILE A 435 -3.35 -4.71 -8.23
N PRO A 436 -3.67 -5.96 -8.58
CA PRO A 436 -4.80 -6.60 -7.96
C PRO A 436 -4.59 -6.70 -6.44
N TRP A 437 -5.12 -5.72 -5.70
CA TRP A 437 -4.98 -5.65 -4.24
C TRP A 437 -5.68 -6.80 -3.54
N GLU A 438 -6.66 -7.36 -4.17
CA GLU A 438 -7.28 -8.60 -3.75
C GLU A 438 -6.72 -9.78 -4.52
N GLY A 439 -6.90 -10.96 -4.01
CA GLY A 439 -6.38 -12.18 -4.61
C GLY A 439 -7.33 -12.78 -5.61
N ILE A 440 -7.34 -14.12 -5.67
CA ILE A 440 -8.24 -14.90 -6.54
C ILE A 440 -9.39 -15.46 -5.71
N ASP A 441 -10.59 -15.23 -6.16
CA ASP A 441 -11.82 -15.81 -5.65
C ASP A 441 -12.42 -16.80 -6.66
N VAL A 442 -12.99 -17.88 -6.16
CA VAL A 442 -13.63 -18.92 -6.96
C VAL A 442 -15.07 -19.09 -6.49
N GLY A 443 -16.00 -19.11 -7.45
CA GLY A 443 -17.42 -19.31 -7.24
C GLY A 443 -18.18 -18.11 -6.67
N VAL A 444 -17.52 -17.04 -6.36
CA VAL A 444 -18.08 -15.75 -5.90
C VAL A 444 -16.98 -14.70 -5.90
N ASP A 445 -17.32 -13.46 -6.15
CA ASP A 445 -16.42 -12.30 -5.96
C ASP A 445 -16.65 -11.75 -4.55
N ARG A 446 -15.63 -11.81 -3.69
CA ARG A 446 -15.70 -11.41 -2.28
C ARG A 446 -15.10 -10.02 -2.10
N ARG A 447 -15.49 -9.34 -1.03
CA ARG A 447 -14.97 -8.06 -0.60
C ARG A 447 -15.25 -6.94 -1.62
N SER A 448 -14.20 -6.43 -2.29
CA SER A 448 -14.28 -5.38 -3.29
C SER A 448 -14.51 -5.98 -4.67
N PRO A 449 -15.67 -5.78 -5.31
CA PRO A 449 -15.98 -6.44 -6.57
C PRO A 449 -15.14 -5.91 -7.72
N VAL A 450 -14.72 -6.81 -8.63
CA VAL A 450 -14.05 -6.42 -9.88
C VAL A 450 -14.99 -5.60 -10.76
N SER A 451 -16.24 -6.04 -10.91
CA SER A 451 -17.28 -5.35 -11.65
C SER A 451 -18.27 -4.70 -10.69
N TRP A 452 -18.20 -3.36 -10.60
CA TRP A 452 -19.15 -2.61 -9.82
C TRP A 452 -20.59 -2.71 -10.38
N GLN A 453 -20.74 -2.76 -11.69
CA GLN A 453 -22.05 -2.90 -12.34
C GLN A 453 -22.71 -4.24 -12.03
N LEU A 454 -21.95 -5.33 -12.05
CA LEU A 454 -22.42 -6.65 -11.64
C LEU A 454 -22.86 -6.63 -10.16
N HIS A 455 -22.03 -6.03 -9.31
CA HIS A 455 -22.36 -5.89 -7.88
C HIS A 455 -23.61 -5.06 -7.63
N GLN A 456 -23.82 -3.99 -8.37
CA GLN A 456 -25.05 -3.19 -8.25
C GLN A 456 -26.32 -3.97 -8.62
N ARG A 457 -26.23 -4.90 -9.59
CA ARG A 457 -27.36 -5.74 -10.00
C ARG A 457 -27.69 -6.83 -9.00
N HIS A 458 -26.66 -7.48 -8.46
CA HIS A 458 -26.82 -8.74 -7.71
C HIS A 458 -26.32 -8.71 -6.27
N GLY A 459 -25.51 -7.70 -5.89
CA GLY A 459 -24.72 -7.77 -4.66
C GLY A 459 -23.68 -8.89 -4.74
N SER A 460 -23.65 -9.75 -3.75
CA SER A 460 -22.89 -11.02 -3.84
C SER A 460 -23.58 -11.93 -4.86
N PHE A 461 -22.82 -12.44 -5.82
CA PHE A 461 -23.36 -13.26 -6.93
C PHE A 461 -22.67 -14.61 -7.01
N PRO A 462 -22.90 -15.50 -6.02
CA PRO A 462 -22.31 -16.81 -6.01
C PRO A 462 -22.82 -17.68 -7.15
N TYR A 463 -21.92 -18.50 -7.73
CA TYR A 463 -22.28 -19.45 -8.78
C TYR A 463 -23.21 -20.55 -8.25
N THR A 464 -24.29 -20.81 -8.97
CA THR A 464 -25.34 -21.76 -8.56
C THR A 464 -25.08 -23.20 -9.02
N GLY A 465 -24.25 -23.39 -10.07
CA GLY A 465 -23.84 -24.70 -10.54
C GLY A 465 -22.67 -25.28 -9.74
N THR A 466 -21.97 -26.26 -10.33
CA THR A 466 -20.85 -26.92 -9.65
C THR A 466 -19.53 -26.59 -10.30
N ILE A 467 -18.59 -25.97 -9.55
CA ILE A 467 -17.19 -25.86 -9.93
C ILE A 467 -16.43 -27.01 -9.30
N HIS A 468 -15.69 -27.77 -10.10
CA HIS A 468 -14.85 -28.87 -9.62
C HIS A 468 -13.46 -28.38 -9.23
N GLN A 469 -12.87 -27.50 -10.04
CA GLN A 469 -11.54 -26.94 -9.81
C GLN A 469 -11.33 -25.72 -10.70
N VAL A 470 -10.51 -24.79 -10.23
CA VAL A 470 -9.91 -23.73 -11.06
C VAL A 470 -8.40 -23.93 -11.07
N THR A 471 -7.81 -23.92 -12.25
CA THR A 471 -6.38 -24.10 -12.43
C THR A 471 -5.78 -22.88 -13.14
N TYR A 472 -4.77 -22.28 -12.51
CA TYR A 472 -3.93 -21.26 -13.13
C TYR A 472 -2.64 -21.93 -13.61
N GLY A 473 -2.45 -22.00 -14.92
CA GLY A 473 -1.23 -22.48 -15.57
C GLY A 473 -0.37 -21.29 -16.03
N GLY A 474 0.95 -21.34 -15.75
CA GLY A 474 1.89 -20.44 -16.42
C GLY A 474 2.00 -20.83 -17.88
N GLY A 475 1.82 -19.90 -18.81
CA GLY A 475 2.09 -20.13 -20.22
C GLY A 475 3.56 -20.51 -20.38
N GLY A 476 3.81 -21.67 -21.02
CA GLY A 476 5.17 -22.18 -21.21
C GLY A 476 6.07 -21.10 -21.78
N GLY A 477 7.15 -20.79 -21.08
CA GLY A 477 8.07 -19.73 -21.42
C GLY A 477 8.63 -19.90 -22.82
N GLY A 478 8.21 -19.06 -23.73
CA GLY A 478 8.96 -18.78 -24.93
C GLY A 478 10.24 -18.07 -24.52
N GLY A 479 11.34 -18.80 -24.42
CA GLY A 479 12.65 -18.23 -24.21
C GLY A 479 13.00 -17.27 -25.34
N GLY A 480 12.90 -15.99 -25.08
CA GLY A 480 13.46 -14.91 -25.91
C GLY A 480 14.74 -14.43 -25.26
N GLY A 481 15.83 -15.16 -25.47
CA GLY A 481 17.16 -14.62 -25.28
C GLY A 481 17.39 -13.51 -26.29
N GLY A 482 17.59 -12.31 -25.84
CA GLY A 482 18.04 -11.14 -26.62
C GLY A 482 19.18 -10.49 -25.88
N GLY A 483 20.36 -11.03 -26.10
CA GLY A 483 21.60 -10.41 -25.70
C GLY A 483 22.00 -9.30 -26.66
N GLY A 484 22.91 -8.48 -26.22
CA GLY A 484 23.72 -7.56 -27.01
C GLY A 484 23.36 -6.12 -26.78
N GLY A 485 24.11 -5.33 -26.14
CA GLY A 485 25.43 -4.93 -26.48
C GLY A 485 25.42 -3.48 -26.91
N GLY A 486 26.02 -2.61 -26.15
CA GLY A 486 26.85 -1.53 -26.60
C GLY A 486 26.19 -0.18 -26.86
N GLY A 487 26.59 0.82 -26.11
CA GLY A 487 26.53 2.23 -26.42
C GLY A 487 26.19 3.10 -25.25
#